data_e8653a492b8e5de3ee5414947c0d01a6
#
_entry.id   e8653a492b8e5de3ee5414947c0d01a6
#
_cell.length_a   1.000
_cell.length_b   1.000
_cell.length_c   1.000
_cell.angle_alpha   90.00
_cell.angle_beta   90.00
_cell.angle_gamma   90.00
#
_symmetry.space_group_name_H-M   'P 1'
#
loop_
_entity.id
_entity.type
_entity.pdbx_description
1 polymer ?
#
loop_
_entity_poly.entity_id
_entity_poly.type
_entity_poly.pdbx_seq_one_letter_code
_entity_poly.pdbx_strand_id
1 'polypeptide(L)'
;NQPIADVEGVLPEKEKRAVLHKFLGSCFVDRSRVKFEYMLILYGGGANGKSVIKEVLDGVFGKEEVFPNLSLRDMAKDDDHGMLTRKAIEGYRFSYCTEMSPKVLSDPNMAKILFSGEGMSGRAIGENVSVITDIPLFVCNSNYDWTNFELPKSSDKDESLARRVLLLSFD
;
A
#
# COMPACT_ATOMS: atom_id res chain seq x y z
N ASN A 1 19.63 11.46 -18.69
CA ASN A 1 18.94 12.18 -17.61
C ASN A 1 17.46 12.27 -17.98
N GLN A 2 16.67 11.28 -17.56
CA GLN A 2 15.21 11.48 -17.53
C GLN A 2 14.93 12.49 -16.39
N PRO A 3 14.04 13.46 -16.61
CA PRO A 3 13.65 14.37 -15.56
C PRO A 3 13.05 13.54 -14.42
N ILE A 4 13.52 13.75 -13.19
CA ILE A 4 12.86 13.25 -11.99
C ILE A 4 11.43 13.77 -12.08
N ALA A 5 10.47 12.85 -12.03
CA ALA A 5 9.06 13.20 -12.11
C ALA A 5 8.76 14.31 -11.09
N ASP A 6 8.15 15.38 -11.57
CA ASP A 6 7.90 16.57 -10.78
C ASP A 6 6.73 16.33 -9.79
N VAL A 7 7.07 15.95 -8.58
CA VAL A 7 6.07 15.76 -7.50
C VAL A 7 5.35 17.07 -7.17
N GLU A 8 6.00 18.22 -7.30
CA GLU A 8 5.37 19.52 -7.06
C GLU A 8 4.31 19.84 -8.10
N GLY A 9 4.54 19.44 -9.35
CA GLY A 9 3.57 19.62 -10.44
C GLY A 9 2.32 18.76 -10.28
N VAL A 10 2.44 17.53 -9.76
CA VAL A 10 1.30 16.62 -9.60
C VAL A 10 0.64 16.70 -8.22
N LEU A 11 1.32 17.24 -7.22
CA LEU A 11 0.83 17.41 -5.84
C LEU A 11 1.25 18.79 -5.34
N PRO A 12 0.57 19.86 -5.77
CA PRO A 12 0.98 21.24 -5.49
C PRO A 12 0.86 21.64 -4.01
N GLU A 13 -0.02 21.00 -3.23
CA GLU A 13 -0.23 21.36 -1.83
C GLU A 13 0.91 20.88 -0.93
N LYS A 14 1.53 21.82 -0.26
CA LYS A 14 2.69 21.58 0.63
C LYS A 14 2.38 20.58 1.74
N GLU A 15 1.18 20.64 2.31
CA GLU A 15 0.73 19.76 3.38
C GLU A 15 0.63 18.30 2.90
N LYS A 16 0.05 18.09 1.72
CA LYS A 16 -0.04 16.75 1.09
C LYS A 16 1.35 16.19 0.79
N ARG A 17 2.26 17.03 0.23
CA ARG A 17 3.65 16.62 0.02
C ARG A 17 4.35 16.26 1.33
N ALA A 18 4.11 17.01 2.40
CA ALA A 18 4.70 16.70 3.70
C ALA A 18 4.24 15.34 4.26
N VAL A 19 2.97 14.98 4.06
CA VAL A 19 2.45 13.65 4.42
C VAL A 19 3.12 12.57 3.57
N LEU A 20 3.19 12.78 2.25
CA LEU A 20 3.87 11.86 1.34
C LEU A 20 5.33 11.64 1.74
N HIS A 21 6.09 12.71 1.97
CA HIS A 21 7.50 12.62 2.35
C HIS A 21 7.71 11.89 3.68
N LYS A 22 6.85 12.13 4.68
CA LYS A 22 6.90 11.41 5.95
C LYS A 22 6.61 9.92 5.77
N PHE A 23 5.61 9.58 4.97
CA PHE A 23 5.28 8.19 4.67
C PHE A 23 6.45 7.50 3.93
N LEU A 24 6.99 8.12 2.89
CA LEU A 24 8.13 7.56 2.16
C LEU A 24 9.39 7.48 3.06
N GLY A 25 9.63 8.49 3.88
CA GLY A 25 10.75 8.48 4.84
C GLY A 25 10.63 7.37 5.90
N SER A 26 9.43 6.89 6.20
CA SER A 26 9.23 5.82 7.17
C SER A 26 9.83 4.47 6.72
N CYS A 27 10.10 4.29 5.43
CA CYS A 27 10.75 3.08 4.92
C CYS A 27 12.20 2.90 5.41
N PHE A 28 12.85 3.98 5.86
CA PHE A 28 14.21 3.93 6.41
C PHE A 28 14.25 3.56 7.89
N VAL A 29 13.10 3.48 8.55
CA VAL A 29 13.02 3.08 9.95
C VAL A 29 13.09 1.55 10.03
N ASP A 30 13.86 1.05 10.99
CA ASP A 30 13.97 -0.39 11.26
C ASP A 30 12.61 -0.95 11.72
N ARG A 31 11.97 -1.72 10.87
CA ARG A 31 10.65 -2.32 11.12
C ARG A 31 10.66 -3.40 12.20
N SER A 32 11.81 -3.93 12.55
CA SER A 32 11.93 -4.84 13.70
C SER A 32 11.68 -4.12 15.03
N ARG A 33 11.88 -2.80 15.05
CA ARG A 33 11.72 -1.96 16.24
C ARG A 33 10.43 -1.15 16.25
N VAL A 34 9.93 -0.79 15.07
CA VAL A 34 8.73 0.06 14.92
C VAL A 34 7.78 -0.58 13.94
N LYS A 35 6.58 -0.94 14.41
CA LYS A 35 5.51 -1.40 13.53
C LYS A 35 4.89 -0.22 12.81
N PHE A 36 4.92 -0.26 11.50
CA PHE A 36 4.17 0.69 10.67
C PHE A 36 2.84 0.06 10.29
N GLU A 37 1.77 0.60 10.83
CA GLU A 37 0.41 0.15 10.60
C GLU A 37 -0.34 1.10 9.67
N TYR A 38 0.34 1.63 8.64
CA TYR A 38 -0.22 2.59 7.71
C TYR A 38 -0.10 2.11 6.27
N MET A 39 -1.15 2.39 5.49
CA MET A 39 -1.09 2.35 4.03
C MET A 39 -1.36 3.73 3.45
N LEU A 40 -0.83 3.99 2.28
CA LEU A 40 -1.07 5.21 1.52
C LEU A 40 -2.04 4.93 0.38
N ILE A 41 -3.14 5.67 0.31
CA ILE A 41 -4.07 5.65 -0.81
C ILE A 41 -4.00 6.98 -1.55
N LEU A 42 -3.64 6.92 -2.81
CA LEU A 42 -3.64 8.02 -3.75
C LEU A 42 -4.96 7.96 -4.53
N TYR A 43 -5.85 8.91 -4.32
CA TYR A 43 -7.17 8.87 -4.96
C TYR A 43 -7.45 10.14 -5.78
N GLY A 44 -8.35 10.00 -6.75
CA GLY A 44 -8.77 11.09 -7.64
C GLY A 44 -9.15 10.58 -9.01
N GLY A 45 -9.71 11.45 -9.85
CA GLY A 45 -10.07 11.14 -11.23
C GLY A 45 -8.92 10.60 -12.07
N GLY A 46 -9.18 10.08 -13.24
CA GLY A 46 -8.13 9.60 -14.14
C GLY A 46 -7.20 10.71 -14.62
N ALA A 47 -5.97 10.36 -15.02
CA ALA A 47 -5.00 11.24 -15.66
C ALA A 47 -4.52 12.45 -14.81
N ASN A 48 -4.48 12.33 -13.50
CA ASN A 48 -4.09 13.39 -12.57
C ASN A 48 -2.72 13.17 -11.88
N GLY A 49 -1.87 12.34 -12.46
CA GLY A 49 -0.48 12.19 -12.00
C GLY A 49 -0.23 11.20 -10.86
N LYS A 50 -1.23 10.43 -10.38
CA LYS A 50 -1.00 9.38 -9.35
C LYS A 50 0.11 8.40 -9.72
N SER A 51 0.23 8.01 -10.99
CA SER A 51 1.26 7.09 -11.47
C SER A 51 2.69 7.67 -11.40
N VAL A 52 2.82 8.98 -11.40
CA VAL A 52 4.11 9.67 -11.22
C VAL A 52 4.74 9.28 -9.87
N ILE A 53 3.92 9.04 -8.84
CA ILE A 53 4.45 8.61 -7.54
C ILE A 53 5.17 7.26 -7.65
N LYS A 54 4.67 6.34 -8.49
CA LYS A 54 5.38 5.08 -8.74
C LYS A 54 6.73 5.32 -9.42
N GLU A 55 6.77 6.21 -10.42
CA GLU A 55 8.03 6.56 -11.09
C GLU A 55 9.03 7.18 -10.12
N VAL A 56 8.55 8.00 -9.18
CA VAL A 56 9.38 8.55 -8.10
C VAL A 56 9.91 7.45 -7.19
N LEU A 57 9.07 6.50 -6.78
CA LEU A 57 9.50 5.34 -5.98
C LEU A 57 10.59 4.54 -6.70
N ASP A 58 10.34 4.20 -7.97
CA ASP A 58 11.28 3.47 -8.81
C ASP A 58 12.61 4.24 -9.00
N GLY A 59 12.53 5.56 -9.13
CA GLY A 59 13.70 6.42 -9.35
C GLY A 59 14.53 6.67 -8.09
N VAL A 60 13.89 6.75 -6.93
CA VAL A 60 14.56 7.07 -5.66
C VAL A 60 15.08 5.81 -4.97
N PHE A 61 14.31 4.72 -4.97
CA PHE A 61 14.63 3.51 -4.24
C PHE A 61 15.19 2.38 -5.12
N GLY A 62 14.96 2.46 -6.43
CA GLY A 62 15.24 1.36 -7.36
C GLY A 62 14.01 0.50 -7.61
N LYS A 63 13.89 -0.02 -8.83
CA LYS A 63 12.75 -0.87 -9.23
C LYS A 63 12.74 -2.19 -8.48
N GLU A 64 13.88 -2.65 -8.02
CA GLU A 64 14.06 -3.86 -7.21
C GLU A 64 13.49 -3.73 -5.79
N GLU A 65 13.30 -2.51 -5.31
CA GLU A 65 12.74 -2.21 -3.98
C GLU A 65 11.22 -2.00 -4.01
N VAL A 66 10.63 -1.95 -5.20
CA VAL A 66 9.19 -1.67 -5.39
C VAL A 66 8.52 -2.86 -6.06
N PHE A 67 7.71 -3.62 -5.33
CA PHE A 67 6.89 -4.67 -5.93
C PHE A 67 5.81 -4.03 -6.82
N PRO A 68 5.86 -4.27 -8.14
CA PRO A 68 4.94 -3.61 -9.06
C PRO A 68 3.60 -4.33 -9.11
N ASN A 69 2.51 -3.59 -9.22
CA ASN A 69 1.21 -4.09 -9.61
C ASN A 69 0.62 -5.20 -8.70
N LEU A 70 0.62 -4.96 -7.39
CA LEU A 70 0.00 -5.86 -6.43
C LEU A 70 -1.52 -5.93 -6.64
N SER A 71 -2.04 -7.16 -6.77
CA SER A 71 -3.47 -7.44 -6.69
C SER A 71 -3.87 -7.68 -5.22
N LEU A 72 -4.51 -6.70 -4.60
CA LEU A 72 -5.03 -6.84 -3.24
C LEU A 72 -6.08 -7.95 -3.14
N ARG A 73 -6.88 -8.14 -4.20
CA ARG A 73 -7.88 -9.20 -4.26
C ARG A 73 -7.22 -10.60 -4.24
N ASP A 74 -6.10 -10.77 -4.93
CA ASP A 74 -5.39 -12.05 -4.94
C ASP A 74 -4.69 -12.29 -3.61
N MET A 75 -4.11 -11.26 -3.02
CA MET A 75 -3.48 -11.33 -1.71
C MET A 75 -4.48 -11.72 -0.60
N ALA A 76 -5.77 -11.35 -0.75
CA ALA A 76 -6.85 -11.66 0.20
C ALA A 76 -7.31 -13.11 0.17
N LYS A 77 -7.01 -13.86 -0.90
CA LYS A 77 -7.46 -15.26 -1.03
C LYS A 77 -6.85 -16.13 0.05
N ASP A 78 -7.70 -16.99 0.62
CA ASP A 78 -7.28 -17.98 1.61
C ASP A 78 -6.98 -19.34 0.96
N ASP A 79 -6.21 -19.29 -0.13
CA ASP A 79 -5.79 -20.41 -0.92
C ASP A 79 -4.29 -20.33 -1.26
N ASP A 80 -3.79 -21.30 -2.01
CA ASP A 80 -2.40 -21.34 -2.47
C ASP A 80 -2.01 -20.10 -3.28
N HIS A 81 -2.90 -19.59 -4.09
CA HIS A 81 -2.63 -18.39 -4.89
C HIS A 81 -2.45 -17.16 -4.00
N GLY A 82 -3.29 -17.00 -2.98
CA GLY A 82 -3.13 -15.95 -1.99
C GLY A 82 -1.83 -16.07 -1.21
N MET A 83 -1.45 -17.29 -0.80
CA MET A 83 -0.18 -17.53 -0.11
C MET A 83 1.03 -17.20 -0.97
N LEU A 84 1.00 -17.56 -2.26
CA LEU A 84 2.05 -17.21 -3.23
C LEU A 84 2.14 -15.70 -3.44
N THR A 85 0.99 -15.01 -3.56
CA THR A 85 0.95 -13.56 -3.72
C THR A 85 1.52 -12.85 -2.50
N ARG A 86 1.19 -13.30 -1.29
CA ARG A 86 1.75 -12.77 -0.05
C ARG A 86 3.27 -13.01 0.04
N LYS A 87 3.73 -14.20 -0.34
CA LYS A 87 5.17 -14.51 -0.34
C LYS A 87 5.95 -13.67 -1.36
N ALA A 88 5.35 -13.37 -2.49
CA ALA A 88 6.00 -12.60 -3.56
C ALA A 88 6.34 -11.15 -3.17
N ILE A 89 5.67 -10.59 -2.18
CA ILE A 89 5.94 -9.21 -1.71
C ILE A 89 6.95 -9.13 -0.56
N GLU A 90 7.38 -10.27 -0.03
CA GLU A 90 8.33 -10.31 1.08
C GLU A 90 9.68 -9.70 0.69
N GLY A 91 10.22 -8.85 1.56
CA GLY A 91 11.52 -8.22 1.37
C GLY A 91 11.51 -6.96 0.51
N TYR A 92 10.41 -6.64 -0.17
CA TYR A 92 10.30 -5.36 -0.86
C TYR A 92 10.09 -4.22 0.13
N ARG A 93 10.59 -3.05 -0.21
CA ARG A 93 10.42 -1.83 0.57
C ARG A 93 9.01 -1.27 0.42
N PHE A 94 8.51 -1.28 -0.79
CA PHE A 94 7.15 -0.86 -1.13
C PHE A 94 6.42 -1.93 -1.95
N SER A 95 5.11 -1.99 -1.80
CA SER A 95 4.23 -2.73 -2.69
C SER A 95 3.21 -1.78 -3.29
N TYR A 96 3.17 -1.70 -4.61
CA TYR A 96 2.35 -0.77 -5.35
C TYR A 96 1.13 -1.48 -5.94
N CYS A 97 -0.07 -0.97 -5.63
CA CYS A 97 -1.32 -1.42 -6.21
C CYS A 97 -1.82 -0.37 -7.21
N THR A 98 -1.92 -0.74 -8.48
CA THR A 98 -2.31 0.19 -9.55
C THR A 98 -3.77 0.56 -9.52
N GLU A 99 -4.63 -0.29 -8.96
CA GLU A 99 -6.06 -0.04 -8.86
C GLU A 99 -6.65 -0.71 -7.61
N MET A 100 -7.14 0.11 -6.70
CA MET A 100 -7.78 -0.34 -5.47
C MET A 100 -9.30 -0.15 -5.57
N SER A 101 -10.04 -1.26 -5.47
CA SER A 101 -11.50 -1.23 -5.43
C SER A 101 -12.00 -0.74 -4.07
N PRO A 102 -13.12 0.04 -4.00
CA PRO A 102 -13.74 0.45 -2.75
C PRO A 102 -14.13 -0.70 -1.81
N LYS A 103 -14.38 -1.87 -2.35
CA LYS A 103 -14.79 -3.06 -1.57
C LYS A 103 -13.63 -3.81 -0.90
N VAL A 104 -12.40 -3.49 -1.26
CA VAL A 104 -11.22 -4.19 -0.72
C VAL A 104 -11.14 -4.08 0.81
N LEU A 105 -11.49 -2.93 1.35
CA LEU A 105 -11.43 -2.68 2.80
C LEU A 105 -12.62 -3.27 3.57
N SER A 106 -13.70 -3.68 2.88
CA SER A 106 -14.85 -4.33 3.54
C SER A 106 -14.54 -5.75 4.01
N ASP A 107 -13.48 -6.38 3.47
CA ASP A 107 -13.00 -7.67 3.92
C ASP A 107 -12.16 -7.51 5.20
N PRO A 108 -12.61 -8.03 6.37
CA PRO A 108 -11.88 -7.91 7.62
C PRO A 108 -10.48 -8.57 7.59
N ASN A 109 -10.31 -9.64 6.80
CA ASN A 109 -9.01 -10.30 6.66
C ASN A 109 -8.03 -9.42 5.88
N MET A 110 -8.50 -8.82 4.78
CA MET A 110 -7.70 -7.85 4.04
C MET A 110 -7.32 -6.65 4.90
N ALA A 111 -8.29 -6.05 5.58
CA ALA A 111 -8.04 -4.94 6.47
C ALA A 111 -6.98 -5.31 7.53
N LYS A 112 -7.08 -6.51 8.10
CA LYS A 112 -6.09 -7.01 9.05
C LYS A 112 -4.69 -7.14 8.42
N ILE A 113 -4.57 -7.76 7.26
CA ILE A 113 -3.30 -7.95 6.56
C ILE A 113 -2.63 -6.60 6.25
N LEU A 114 -3.39 -5.64 5.73
CA LEU A 114 -2.86 -4.34 5.32
C LEU A 114 -2.47 -3.44 6.49
N PHE A 115 -3.14 -3.58 7.63
CA PHE A 115 -3.04 -2.59 8.72
C PHE A 115 -2.47 -3.12 10.03
N SER A 116 -2.33 -4.45 10.21
CA SER A 116 -1.89 -4.95 11.53
C SER A 116 -0.39 -4.81 11.74
N GLY A 117 0.39 -4.73 10.67
CA GLY A 117 1.85 -4.86 10.76
C GLY A 117 2.29 -6.19 11.39
N GLU A 118 1.35 -7.14 11.55
CA GLU A 118 1.61 -8.50 12.02
C GLU A 118 2.02 -9.38 10.84
N GLY A 119 2.76 -10.44 11.14
CA GLY A 119 3.15 -11.41 10.10
C GLY A 119 1.92 -12.04 9.43
N MET A 120 2.04 -12.35 8.17
CA MET A 120 1.03 -13.04 7.37
C MET A 120 1.56 -14.39 6.88
N SER A 121 0.65 -15.36 6.70
CA SER A 121 1.02 -16.66 6.15
C SER A 121 1.29 -16.57 4.64
N GLY A 122 2.39 -17.13 4.20
CA GLY A 122 2.75 -17.24 2.79
C GLY A 122 3.64 -18.45 2.53
N ARG A 123 3.76 -18.85 1.27
CA ARG A 123 4.67 -19.91 0.84
C ARG A 123 5.18 -19.67 -0.57
N ALA A 124 6.39 -20.12 -0.88
CA ALA A 124 6.86 -20.25 -2.25
C ALA A 124 6.44 -21.61 -2.85
N ILE A 125 6.56 -21.76 -4.15
CA ILE A 125 6.24 -23.02 -4.85
C ILE A 125 7.17 -24.12 -4.32
N GLY A 126 6.58 -25.22 -3.86
CA GLY A 126 7.34 -26.37 -3.34
C GLY A 126 7.86 -26.19 -1.90
N GLU A 127 7.53 -25.10 -1.23
CA GLU A 127 7.92 -24.84 0.16
C GLU A 127 6.74 -25.04 1.14
N ASN A 128 7.07 -25.20 2.40
CA ASN A 128 6.09 -25.20 3.48
C ASN A 128 5.60 -23.76 3.75
N VAL A 129 4.39 -23.67 4.33
CA VAL A 129 3.85 -22.39 4.79
C VAL A 129 4.77 -21.79 5.86
N SER A 130 5.10 -20.53 5.71
CA SER A 130 5.90 -19.75 6.67
C SER A 130 5.19 -18.45 7.04
N VAL A 131 5.61 -17.84 8.13
CA VAL A 131 5.15 -16.51 8.53
C VAL A 131 6.07 -15.47 7.92
N ILE A 132 5.50 -14.60 7.10
CA ILE A 132 6.17 -13.46 6.49
C ILE A 132 6.09 -12.29 7.47
N THR A 133 7.22 -11.76 7.88
CA THR A 133 7.32 -10.62 8.82
C THR A 133 7.87 -9.36 8.17
N ASP A 134 8.62 -9.51 7.08
CA ASP A 134 9.14 -8.39 6.31
C ASP A 134 8.11 -7.96 5.25
N ILE A 135 7.12 -7.18 5.71
CA ILE A 135 5.98 -6.73 4.92
C ILE A 135 6.28 -5.34 4.37
N PRO A 136 6.10 -5.09 3.05
CA PRO A 136 6.34 -3.77 2.47
C PRO A 136 5.33 -2.71 2.95
N LEU A 137 5.68 -1.44 2.76
CA LEU A 137 4.70 -0.36 2.84
C LEU A 137 3.78 -0.40 1.62
N PHE A 138 2.47 -0.32 1.84
CA PHE A 138 1.50 -0.36 0.77
C PHE A 138 1.19 1.04 0.23
N VAL A 139 1.34 1.20 -1.08
CA VAL A 139 0.92 2.40 -1.84
C VAL A 139 -0.11 1.97 -2.87
N CYS A 140 -1.30 2.49 -2.76
CA CYS A 140 -2.43 2.07 -3.60
C CYS A 140 -3.03 3.25 -4.36
N ASN A 141 -3.27 3.08 -5.65
CA ASN A 141 -4.07 4.03 -6.42
C ASN A 141 -5.54 3.67 -6.36
N SER A 142 -6.40 4.68 -6.34
CA SER A 142 -7.84 4.53 -6.52
C SER A 142 -8.38 5.65 -7.41
N ASN A 143 -9.31 5.31 -8.29
CA ASN A 143 -10.10 6.27 -9.05
C ASN A 143 -11.42 6.62 -8.34
N TYR A 144 -11.63 6.09 -7.15
CA TYR A 144 -12.82 6.30 -6.34
C TYR A 144 -12.52 7.27 -5.20
N ASP A 145 -13.46 8.16 -4.92
CA ASP A 145 -13.42 8.98 -3.72
C ASP A 145 -13.51 8.12 -2.47
N TRP A 146 -12.91 8.58 -1.37
CA TRP A 146 -12.93 7.86 -0.10
C TRP A 146 -14.33 7.56 0.41
N THR A 147 -15.30 8.42 0.14
CA THR A 147 -16.71 8.22 0.52
C THR A 147 -17.34 6.98 -0.12
N ASN A 148 -16.74 6.46 -1.19
CA ASN A 148 -17.19 5.23 -1.84
C ASN A 148 -16.60 3.95 -1.22
N PHE A 149 -15.63 4.07 -0.30
CA PHE A 149 -15.02 2.90 0.32
C PHE A 149 -15.93 2.26 1.36
N GLU A 150 -16.14 0.97 1.21
CA GLU A 150 -16.88 0.17 2.16
C GLU A 150 -15.93 -0.28 3.26
N LEU A 151 -16.16 0.16 4.49
CA LEU A 151 -15.41 -0.27 5.67
C LEU A 151 -16.09 -1.48 6.33
N PRO A 152 -15.34 -2.33 7.08
CA PRO A 152 -15.94 -3.46 7.79
C PRO A 152 -17.00 -2.98 8.78
N LYS A 153 -18.18 -3.57 8.72
CA LYS A 153 -19.32 -3.23 9.59
C LYS A 153 -19.10 -3.75 11.03
N SER A 154 -18.26 -3.09 11.79
CA SER A 154 -18.21 -3.32 13.24
C SER A 154 -17.86 -2.01 13.94
N SER A 155 -18.72 -1.58 14.83
CA SER A 155 -18.73 -0.27 15.48
C SER A 155 -17.42 0.18 16.14
N ASP A 156 -16.55 -0.75 16.53
CA ASP A 156 -15.29 -0.44 17.23
C ASP A 156 -14.06 -0.46 16.29
N LYS A 157 -14.22 -0.92 15.05
CA LYS A 157 -13.11 -1.07 14.09
C LYS A 157 -13.02 0.08 13.09
N ASP A 158 -14.09 0.83 12.89
CA ASP A 158 -14.12 1.92 11.90
C ASP A 158 -13.13 3.03 12.25
N GLU A 159 -13.05 3.44 13.53
CA GLU A 159 -12.06 4.41 13.98
C GLU A 159 -10.63 3.85 13.91
N SER A 160 -10.43 2.57 14.17
CA SER A 160 -9.10 1.95 14.14
C SER A 160 -8.55 1.87 12.72
N LEU A 161 -9.40 1.63 11.71
CA LEU A 161 -9.02 1.62 10.30
C LEU A 161 -8.75 3.03 9.77
N ALA A 162 -9.59 3.99 10.12
CA ALA A 162 -9.43 5.38 9.70
C ALA A 162 -8.08 5.97 10.13
N ARG A 163 -7.55 5.57 11.29
CA ARG A 163 -6.23 6.01 11.78
C ARG A 163 -5.05 5.44 11.00
N ARG A 164 -5.25 4.36 10.23
CA ARG A 164 -4.20 3.61 9.54
C ARG A 164 -4.16 3.85 8.04
N VAL A 165 -5.07 4.67 7.55
CA VAL A 165 -5.14 5.03 6.14
C VAL A 165 -4.71 6.48 5.95
N LEU A 166 -3.65 6.68 5.19
CA LEU A 166 -3.24 8.00 4.73
C LEU A 166 -3.84 8.23 3.36
N LEU A 167 -4.66 9.26 3.23
CA LEU A 167 -5.37 9.60 2.02
C LEU A 167 -4.75 10.85 1.39
N LEU A 168 -4.34 10.74 0.13
CA LEU A 168 -3.90 11.88 -0.65
C LEU A 168 -4.78 12.01 -1.90
N SER A 169 -5.50 13.11 -1.99
CA SER A 169 -6.28 13.46 -3.18
C SER A 169 -5.38 14.09 -4.24
N PHE A 170 -5.61 13.68 -5.48
CA PHE A 170 -5.03 14.24 -6.69
C PHE A 170 -6.18 14.82 -7.50
N ASP A 171 -6.22 16.12 -7.61
CA ASP A 171 -7.28 16.88 -8.30
C ASP A 171 -6.87 17.22 -9.74
#